data_5597ce7e5e5df45f96e2ada81d023511
#
_entry.id   5597ce7e5e5df45f96e2ada81d023511
#
_cell.length_a   1.000
_cell.length_b   1.000
_cell.length_c   1.000
_cell.angle_alpha   90.00
_cell.angle_beta   90.00
_cell.angle_gamma   90.00
#
_symmetry.space_group_name_H-M   'P 1'
#
loop_
_entity.id
_entity.type
_entity.pdbx_description
1 polymer ?
#
loop_
_entity_poly.entity_id
_entity_poly.type
_entity_poly.pdbx_seq_one_letter_code
_entity_poly.pdbx_strand_id
1 'polypeptide(L)'
;MARKRKELPEIYNVEITGIAAEGKAIAKIKLKETDEKPIVVFIPFGAPGDIVNLKIDKKKHSYAEAHITKIVKPSPIRITPKCEHFGVCGGCKWQHIPYEEQLKFKRQQVVDALERIGKIEIPEVPMTLPSERIWGYRNKMEYTFSNRRWKSWEEMRGEKESSDEKNALGFHIPGSFDKVLQINKCWLQDEIGDQIRNYLYEFGTIQDNFLIDEYGIPEEKVFYDIKANEGFFRNVMIRNTTTGEVMVCLVFGNEGIGPKDFDYDASTIVEYNITNHFREITSLNYVVNKKPNDSIADQEVKIYEGPGFIVEKMGDLKFRISPKSFYQTNSRQAERLYQIAARFAGLADNENSETKPLVYDLYTGAGTIANYVAKHAAKVIGIEYVEDAIKDARINSEINGIINTEFYAGDMKNVLTNEFIRIHGQPDVMIVDPPRAGMHEDVVKVIMETSPKTIVYVSCNPATQARDLALMDSKYKVVAVQPVDMFPHTHHVENVVKLELRK
;
A
#
# COMPACT_ATOMS: atom_id res chain seq x y z
N MET A 1 -16.46 -15.23 37.73
CA MET A 1 -15.62 -16.42 37.34
C MET A 1 -15.23 -16.26 35.87
N ALA A 2 -13.95 -15.98 35.57
CA ALA A 2 -13.46 -15.94 34.21
C ALA A 2 -13.55 -17.35 33.60
N ARG A 3 -14.29 -17.53 32.52
CA ARG A 3 -14.32 -18.79 31.76
C ARG A 3 -12.88 -19.14 31.35
N LYS A 4 -12.30 -20.23 31.88
CA LYS A 4 -11.03 -20.78 31.37
C LYS A 4 -11.18 -20.96 29.87
N ARG A 5 -10.39 -20.20 29.08
CA ARG A 5 -10.29 -20.44 27.64
C ARG A 5 -9.82 -21.88 27.45
N LYS A 6 -10.60 -22.65 26.72
CA LYS A 6 -10.26 -24.05 26.41
C LYS A 6 -8.99 -24.01 25.55
N GLU A 7 -7.96 -24.66 26.01
CA GLU A 7 -6.71 -24.74 25.29
C GLU A 7 -6.94 -25.44 23.95
N LEU A 8 -6.53 -24.80 22.87
CA LEU A 8 -6.68 -25.34 21.53
C LEU A 8 -5.50 -26.30 21.23
N PRO A 9 -5.72 -27.38 20.44
CA PRO A 9 -4.72 -28.43 20.27
C PRO A 9 -3.50 -27.98 19.50
N GLU A 10 -2.38 -28.63 19.76
CA GLU A 10 -1.24 -28.73 18.86
C GLU A 10 -1.45 -29.88 17.88
N ILE A 11 -1.00 -29.70 16.65
CA ILE A 11 -1.11 -30.68 15.58
C ILE A 11 0.27 -30.85 14.95
N TYR A 12 0.68 -32.08 14.79
CA TYR A 12 2.03 -32.44 14.41
C TYR A 12 2.10 -32.95 12.97
N ASN A 13 3.25 -32.69 12.32
CA ASN A 13 3.59 -33.19 10.97
C ASN A 13 2.54 -32.84 9.91
N VAL A 14 2.06 -31.60 9.93
CA VAL A 14 1.11 -31.10 8.94
C VAL A 14 1.85 -30.64 7.69
N GLU A 15 1.45 -31.15 6.53
CA GLU A 15 1.95 -30.68 5.24
C GLU A 15 1.20 -29.42 4.79
N ILE A 16 1.94 -28.39 4.44
CA ILE A 16 1.41 -27.16 3.82
C ILE A 16 1.22 -27.41 2.32
N THR A 17 -0.02 -27.25 1.85
CA THR A 17 -0.41 -27.64 0.49
C THR A 17 -0.53 -26.50 -0.49
N GLY A 18 -0.56 -25.24 -0.02
CA GLY A 18 -0.73 -24.09 -0.91
C GLY A 18 -0.70 -22.75 -0.19
N ILE A 19 -0.97 -21.70 -0.94
CA ILE A 19 -1.11 -20.32 -0.47
C ILE A 19 -2.53 -19.86 -0.75
N ALA A 20 -3.15 -19.21 0.22
CA ALA A 20 -4.46 -18.57 0.10
C ALA A 20 -4.32 -17.06 -0.15
N ALA A 21 -5.45 -16.41 -0.35
CA ALA A 21 -5.55 -14.95 -0.32
C ALA A 21 -4.93 -14.40 0.99
N GLU A 22 -4.52 -13.13 0.97
CA GLU A 22 -3.80 -12.47 2.08
C GLU A 22 -2.43 -13.07 2.43
N GLY A 23 -1.91 -13.97 1.59
CA GLY A 23 -0.56 -14.50 1.70
C GLY A 23 -0.32 -15.53 2.79
N LYS A 24 -1.38 -16.04 3.42
CA LYS A 24 -1.28 -17.13 4.38
C LYS A 24 -1.15 -18.47 3.67
N ALA A 25 -0.28 -19.34 4.16
CA ALA A 25 -0.24 -20.71 3.72
C ALA A 25 -1.48 -21.47 4.21
N ILE A 26 -1.82 -22.56 3.53
CA ILE A 26 -2.94 -23.42 3.87
C ILE A 26 -2.56 -24.89 4.00
N ALA A 27 -3.25 -25.55 4.93
CA ALA A 27 -3.28 -26.99 5.06
C ALA A 27 -4.73 -27.47 5.28
N LYS A 28 -5.01 -28.73 5.02
CA LYS A 28 -6.26 -29.38 5.35
C LYS A 28 -6.01 -30.41 6.45
N ILE A 29 -6.65 -30.24 7.60
CA ILE A 29 -6.44 -31.09 8.75
C ILE A 29 -7.77 -31.55 9.37
N LYS A 30 -7.75 -32.71 10.01
CA LYS A 30 -8.78 -33.12 10.97
C LYS A 30 -8.32 -32.70 12.38
N LEU A 31 -9.13 -31.94 13.08
CA LEU A 31 -8.83 -31.52 14.47
C LEU A 31 -9.03 -32.63 15.49
N LYS A 32 -9.87 -33.62 15.13
CA LYS A 32 -10.09 -34.86 15.85
C LYS A 32 -10.13 -35.99 14.84
N GLU A 33 -9.71 -37.15 15.23
CA GLU A 33 -9.82 -38.36 14.37
C GLU A 33 -11.26 -38.66 13.97
N THR A 34 -12.21 -38.30 14.83
CA THR A 34 -13.63 -38.48 14.59
C THR A 34 -14.26 -37.45 13.64
N ASP A 35 -13.53 -36.43 13.22
CA ASP A 35 -14.06 -35.44 12.29
C ASP A 35 -14.27 -36.08 10.90
N GLU A 36 -15.49 -35.98 10.36
CA GLU A 36 -15.82 -36.56 9.05
C GLU A 36 -15.05 -35.89 7.92
N LYS A 37 -14.89 -34.55 8.00
CA LYS A 37 -14.23 -33.75 6.94
C LYS A 37 -13.08 -32.94 7.53
N PRO A 38 -11.97 -32.82 6.76
CA PRO A 38 -10.89 -31.90 7.13
C PRO A 38 -11.36 -30.45 6.97
N ILE A 39 -10.84 -29.58 7.85
CA ILE A 39 -11.01 -28.15 7.74
C ILE A 39 -9.75 -27.50 7.17
N VAL A 40 -9.92 -26.34 6.55
CA VAL A 40 -8.81 -25.49 6.09
C VAL A 40 -8.21 -24.76 7.29
N VAL A 41 -6.88 -24.77 7.37
CA VAL A 41 -6.13 -23.98 8.36
C VAL A 41 -5.28 -22.96 7.64
N PHE A 42 -5.38 -21.69 8.08
CA PHE A 42 -4.56 -20.59 7.60
C PHE A 42 -3.34 -20.41 8.50
N ILE A 43 -2.16 -20.41 7.89
CA ILE A 43 -0.87 -20.49 8.57
C ILE A 43 0.03 -19.37 8.05
N PRO A 44 0.37 -18.35 8.86
CA PRO A 44 1.33 -17.33 8.46
C PRO A 44 2.72 -17.94 8.24
N PHE A 45 3.48 -17.40 7.27
CA PHE A 45 4.89 -17.70 7.01
C PHE A 45 5.22 -19.16 6.67
N GLY A 46 4.22 -19.96 6.30
CA GLY A 46 4.43 -21.29 5.75
C GLY A 46 4.76 -21.24 4.26
N ALA A 47 5.48 -22.25 3.77
CA ALA A 47 5.73 -22.46 2.35
C ALA A 47 5.11 -23.79 1.90
N PRO A 48 4.49 -23.88 0.71
CA PRO A 48 3.99 -25.15 0.20
C PRO A 48 5.08 -26.21 0.15
N GLY A 49 4.78 -27.40 0.71
CA GLY A 49 5.74 -28.50 0.89
C GLY A 49 6.48 -28.49 2.23
N ASP A 50 6.28 -27.47 3.11
CA ASP A 50 6.74 -27.57 4.49
C ASP A 50 5.96 -28.66 5.22
N ILE A 51 6.66 -29.43 6.06
CA ILE A 51 6.04 -30.25 7.12
C ILE A 51 6.27 -29.55 8.45
N VAL A 52 5.19 -29.21 9.15
CA VAL A 52 5.23 -28.32 10.32
C VAL A 52 4.42 -28.87 11.49
N ASN A 53 4.80 -28.46 12.71
CA ASN A 53 3.92 -28.54 13.86
C ASN A 53 3.20 -27.20 14.03
N LEU A 54 1.91 -27.28 14.35
CA LEU A 54 1.01 -26.11 14.43
C LEU A 54 0.37 -26.01 15.79
N LYS A 55 0.28 -24.81 16.34
CA LYS A 55 -0.63 -24.49 17.43
C LYS A 55 -1.84 -23.77 16.87
N ILE A 56 -3.05 -24.26 17.17
CA ILE A 56 -4.27 -23.61 16.74
C ILE A 56 -4.51 -22.39 17.63
N ASP A 57 -4.65 -21.21 17.01
CA ASP A 57 -4.91 -19.93 17.69
C ASP A 57 -6.40 -19.65 17.78
N LYS A 58 -7.14 -20.01 16.70
CA LYS A 58 -8.56 -19.73 16.58
C LYS A 58 -9.25 -20.80 15.75
N LYS A 59 -10.41 -21.25 16.20
CA LYS A 59 -11.29 -22.16 15.47
C LYS A 59 -12.61 -21.48 15.12
N LYS A 60 -13.01 -21.57 13.86
CA LYS A 60 -14.31 -21.22 13.32
C LYS A 60 -15.04 -22.48 12.85
N HIS A 61 -16.27 -22.33 12.38
CA HIS A 61 -17.06 -23.47 11.89
C HIS A 61 -16.39 -24.15 10.68
N SER A 62 -15.92 -23.38 9.71
CA SER A 62 -15.41 -23.88 8.42
C SER A 62 -13.88 -23.81 8.27
N TYR A 63 -13.16 -23.14 9.18
CA TYR A 63 -11.71 -22.99 9.11
C TYR A 63 -11.07 -22.79 10.48
N ALA A 64 -9.74 -22.87 10.53
CA ALA A 64 -8.97 -22.46 11.70
C ALA A 64 -7.82 -21.53 11.31
N GLU A 65 -7.28 -20.81 12.28
CA GLU A 65 -6.05 -20.05 12.18
C GLU A 65 -5.03 -20.69 13.14
N ALA A 66 -3.79 -20.81 12.71
CA ALA A 66 -2.72 -21.43 13.48
C ALA A 66 -1.39 -20.74 13.20
N HIS A 67 -0.44 -20.90 14.10
CA HIS A 67 0.95 -20.53 13.86
C HIS A 67 1.86 -21.76 13.89
N ILE A 68 3.00 -21.66 13.23
CA ILE A 68 4.03 -22.70 13.19
C ILE A 68 4.80 -22.66 14.51
N THR A 69 4.81 -23.78 15.24
CA THR A 69 5.66 -23.96 16.44
C THR A 69 7.00 -24.59 16.10
N LYS A 70 7.05 -25.40 15.02
CA LYS A 70 8.27 -26.02 14.53
C LYS A 70 8.15 -26.36 13.05
N ILE A 71 9.18 -26.06 12.27
CA ILE A 71 9.35 -26.63 10.92
C ILE A 71 10.09 -27.96 11.10
N VAL A 72 9.40 -29.06 10.83
CA VAL A 72 9.92 -30.41 10.96
C VAL A 72 10.79 -30.75 9.74
N LYS A 73 10.28 -30.42 8.55
CA LYS A 73 10.98 -30.55 7.29
C LYS A 73 10.69 -29.33 6.42
N PRO A 74 11.70 -28.50 6.12
CA PRO A 74 11.49 -27.35 5.25
C PRO A 74 11.16 -27.76 3.83
N SER A 75 10.31 -26.98 3.18
CA SER A 75 10.03 -27.11 1.75
C SER A 75 11.29 -26.85 0.91
N PRO A 76 11.45 -27.58 -0.23
CA PRO A 76 12.55 -27.31 -1.17
C PRO A 76 12.56 -25.88 -1.74
N ILE A 77 11.43 -25.21 -1.78
CA ILE A 77 11.33 -23.81 -2.25
C ILE A 77 11.62 -22.80 -1.16
N ARG A 78 11.84 -23.21 0.10
CA ARG A 78 12.08 -22.25 1.18
C ARG A 78 13.49 -21.66 1.08
N ILE A 79 13.56 -20.33 1.15
CA ILE A 79 14.82 -19.59 1.19
C ILE A 79 14.94 -18.80 2.50
N THR A 80 16.15 -18.39 2.83
CA THR A 80 16.40 -17.52 3.99
C THR A 80 15.95 -16.09 3.67
N PRO A 81 15.06 -15.49 4.47
CA PRO A 81 14.69 -14.08 4.32
C PRO A 81 15.89 -13.15 4.44
N LYS A 82 15.95 -12.12 3.61
CA LYS A 82 17.01 -11.11 3.65
C LYS A 82 16.88 -10.15 4.83
N CYS A 83 15.64 -9.84 5.24
CA CYS A 83 15.33 -8.87 6.28
C CYS A 83 15.31 -9.52 7.66
N GLU A 84 16.08 -8.99 8.62
CA GLU A 84 16.09 -9.43 10.02
C GLU A 84 14.73 -9.27 10.72
N HIS A 85 13.90 -8.33 10.27
CA HIS A 85 12.57 -8.05 10.83
C HIS A 85 11.46 -8.91 10.18
N PHE A 86 11.82 -9.82 9.26
CA PHE A 86 10.84 -10.68 8.61
C PHE A 86 10.14 -11.58 9.62
N GLY A 87 8.83 -11.69 9.50
CA GLY A 87 7.99 -12.46 10.45
C GLY A 87 7.48 -11.64 11.63
N VAL A 88 8.05 -10.47 11.88
CA VAL A 88 7.66 -9.59 13.00
C VAL A 88 7.02 -8.30 12.50
N CYS A 89 7.68 -7.53 11.64
CA CYS A 89 7.23 -6.21 11.22
C CYS A 89 5.89 -6.22 10.44
N GLY A 90 5.51 -7.33 9.84
CA GLY A 90 4.23 -7.49 9.15
C GLY A 90 4.15 -6.91 7.73
N GLY A 91 5.13 -6.14 7.27
CA GLY A 91 5.15 -5.55 5.92
C GLY A 91 5.32 -6.61 4.83
N CYS A 92 6.37 -7.41 4.92
CA CYS A 92 6.62 -8.51 4.00
C CYS A 92 5.98 -9.82 4.49
N LYS A 93 5.44 -10.62 3.56
CA LYS A 93 4.81 -11.91 3.85
C LYS A 93 5.56 -13.09 3.25
N TRP A 94 6.38 -12.88 2.20
CA TRP A 94 6.90 -13.93 1.35
C TRP A 94 8.41 -13.88 1.09
N GLN A 95 9.21 -13.20 1.93
CA GLN A 95 10.68 -13.21 1.77
C GLN A 95 11.32 -14.59 1.91
N HIS A 96 10.62 -15.55 2.49
CA HIS A 96 11.05 -16.94 2.63
C HIS A 96 10.68 -17.83 1.42
N ILE A 97 10.11 -17.22 0.37
CA ILE A 97 9.67 -17.88 -0.88
C ILE A 97 10.39 -17.20 -2.05
N PRO A 98 10.99 -17.95 -3.00
CA PRO A 98 11.63 -17.39 -4.19
C PRO A 98 10.67 -16.52 -4.99
N TYR A 99 11.21 -15.49 -5.62
CA TYR A 99 10.40 -14.49 -6.29
C TYR A 99 9.54 -15.08 -7.42
N GLU A 100 10.07 -16.03 -8.17
CA GLU A 100 9.36 -16.72 -9.25
C GLU A 100 8.13 -17.47 -8.73
N GLU A 101 8.21 -18.06 -7.54
CA GLU A 101 7.07 -18.72 -6.90
C GLU A 101 6.04 -17.70 -6.40
N GLN A 102 6.50 -16.54 -5.90
CA GLN A 102 5.58 -15.44 -5.52
C GLN A 102 4.73 -15.01 -6.71
N LEU A 103 5.31 -14.91 -7.92
CA LEU A 103 4.59 -14.55 -9.14
C LEU A 103 3.52 -15.59 -9.51
N LYS A 104 3.82 -16.88 -9.36
CA LYS A 104 2.86 -17.98 -9.58
C LYS A 104 1.68 -17.89 -8.61
N PHE A 105 1.96 -17.63 -7.33
CA PHE A 105 0.91 -17.49 -6.32
C PHE A 105 0.04 -16.27 -6.56
N LYS A 106 0.61 -15.15 -6.99
CA LYS A 106 -0.15 -13.94 -7.37
C LYS A 106 -1.07 -14.20 -8.57
N ARG A 107 -0.55 -14.88 -9.60
CA ARG A 107 -1.38 -15.33 -10.73
C ARG A 107 -2.55 -16.20 -10.26
N GLN A 108 -2.25 -17.19 -9.41
CA GLN A 108 -3.28 -18.12 -8.93
C GLN A 108 -4.36 -17.41 -8.09
N GLN A 109 -3.98 -16.40 -7.28
CA GLN A 109 -4.96 -15.59 -6.55
C GLN A 109 -5.94 -14.88 -7.49
N VAL A 110 -5.45 -14.35 -8.61
CA VAL A 110 -6.29 -13.69 -9.63
C VAL A 110 -7.23 -14.71 -10.28
N VAL A 111 -6.70 -15.84 -10.73
CA VAL A 111 -7.51 -16.92 -11.33
C VAL A 111 -8.59 -17.39 -10.36
N ASP A 112 -8.21 -17.73 -9.13
CA ASP A 112 -9.16 -18.20 -8.10
C ASP A 112 -10.25 -17.17 -7.80
N ALA A 113 -9.91 -15.87 -7.77
CA ALA A 113 -10.89 -14.82 -7.54
C ALA A 113 -11.91 -14.73 -8.71
N LEU A 114 -11.41 -14.66 -9.94
CA LEU A 114 -12.26 -14.51 -11.11
C LEU A 114 -13.16 -15.74 -11.34
N GLU A 115 -12.61 -16.95 -11.21
CA GLU A 115 -13.38 -18.19 -11.45
C GLU A 115 -14.30 -18.56 -10.27
N ARG A 116 -13.85 -18.42 -9.02
CA ARG A 116 -14.61 -18.93 -7.85
C ARG A 116 -15.52 -17.90 -7.22
N ILE A 117 -15.09 -16.61 -7.18
CA ILE A 117 -15.91 -15.51 -6.65
C ILE A 117 -16.73 -14.90 -7.76
N GLY A 118 -16.09 -14.50 -8.85
CA GLY A 118 -16.77 -13.90 -10.01
C GLY A 118 -17.65 -14.88 -10.76
N LYS A 119 -17.22 -16.14 -10.83
CA LYS A 119 -17.90 -17.21 -11.62
C LYS A 119 -18.12 -16.80 -13.07
N ILE A 120 -17.17 -16.04 -13.61
CA ILE A 120 -17.19 -15.52 -14.97
C ILE A 120 -16.24 -16.32 -15.86
N GLU A 121 -16.54 -16.33 -17.15
CA GLU A 121 -15.65 -16.89 -18.17
C GLU A 121 -14.47 -15.92 -18.37
N ILE A 122 -13.24 -16.44 -18.28
CA ILE A 122 -12.03 -15.66 -18.47
C ILE A 122 -11.12 -16.31 -19.52
N PRO A 123 -10.34 -15.52 -20.27
CA PRO A 123 -9.27 -16.06 -21.12
C PRO A 123 -8.14 -16.66 -20.26
N GLU A 124 -7.21 -17.32 -20.93
CA GLU A 124 -5.99 -17.76 -20.24
C GLU A 124 -5.30 -16.55 -19.58
N VAL A 125 -5.05 -16.66 -18.27
CA VAL A 125 -4.37 -15.62 -17.49
C VAL A 125 -2.86 -15.83 -17.62
N PRO A 126 -2.10 -14.87 -18.16
CA PRO A 126 -0.66 -15.00 -18.28
C PRO A 126 0.03 -14.95 -16.90
N MET A 127 1.33 -15.27 -16.88
CA MET A 127 2.13 -15.11 -15.66
C MET A 127 2.07 -13.66 -15.18
N THR A 128 2.12 -13.51 -13.85
CA THR A 128 2.19 -12.17 -13.23
C THR A 128 3.40 -11.41 -13.77
N LEU A 129 3.18 -10.19 -14.26
CA LEU A 129 4.25 -9.35 -14.74
C LEU A 129 5.20 -9.00 -13.58
N PRO A 130 6.48 -9.43 -13.65
CA PRO A 130 7.42 -9.21 -12.57
C PRO A 130 7.80 -7.74 -12.43
N SER A 131 8.13 -7.33 -11.20
CA SER A 131 8.77 -6.04 -10.95
C SER A 131 10.24 -6.09 -11.39
N GLU A 132 10.71 -5.02 -12.02
CA GLU A 132 12.12 -4.88 -12.41
C GLU A 132 13.05 -4.91 -11.20
N ARG A 133 12.64 -4.23 -10.11
CA ARG A 133 13.33 -4.23 -8.83
C ARG A 133 12.48 -4.92 -7.78
N ILE A 134 13.04 -5.89 -7.12
CA ILE A 134 12.35 -6.59 -6.02
C ILE A 134 12.74 -6.04 -4.64
N TRP A 135 13.78 -5.19 -4.59
CA TRP A 135 14.27 -4.47 -3.41
C TRP A 135 14.46 -2.99 -3.76
N GLY A 136 14.38 -2.10 -2.77
CA GLY A 136 14.55 -0.66 -2.96
C GLY A 136 13.55 -0.06 -3.94
N TYR A 137 12.38 -0.63 -4.08
CA TYR A 137 11.38 -0.16 -5.04
C TYR A 137 10.37 0.82 -4.44
N ARG A 138 10.25 0.80 -3.11
CA ARG A 138 9.17 1.53 -2.43
C ARG A 138 9.56 2.98 -2.18
N ASN A 139 8.86 3.88 -2.85
CA ASN A 139 9.14 5.32 -2.85
C ASN A 139 8.44 6.11 -1.73
N LYS A 140 7.66 5.47 -0.88
CA LYS A 140 6.98 6.11 0.27
C LYS A 140 7.01 5.17 1.46
N MET A 141 7.54 5.65 2.58
CA MET A 141 7.49 4.98 3.86
C MET A 141 7.04 5.94 4.94
N GLU A 142 6.22 5.43 5.86
CA GLU A 142 5.76 6.16 7.03
C GLU A 142 6.18 5.38 8.27
N TYR A 143 6.92 6.02 9.16
CA TYR A 143 7.41 5.43 10.40
C TYR A 143 6.81 6.14 11.60
N THR A 144 6.58 5.39 12.66
CA THR A 144 6.03 5.89 13.92
C THR A 144 7.14 5.96 14.97
N PHE A 145 7.26 7.10 15.63
CA PHE A 145 8.01 7.25 16.87
C PHE A 145 7.17 6.75 18.02
N SER A 146 7.76 6.00 18.93
CA SER A 146 7.06 5.51 20.11
C SER A 146 8.01 5.33 21.30
N ASN A 147 7.55 5.69 22.49
CA ASN A 147 8.20 5.35 23.74
C ASN A 147 7.83 3.95 24.26
N ARG A 148 7.24 3.11 23.38
CA ARG A 148 6.79 1.74 23.67
C ARG A 148 7.37 0.75 22.67
N ARG A 149 8.71 0.60 22.69
CA ARG A 149 9.42 -0.37 21.85
C ARG A 149 8.85 -1.77 22.06
N TRP A 150 8.60 -2.47 20.95
CA TRP A 150 8.31 -3.89 20.99
C TRP A 150 9.57 -4.69 21.30
N LYS A 151 9.43 -5.67 22.21
CA LYS A 151 10.50 -6.61 22.59
C LYS A 151 10.05 -8.04 22.27
N SER A 152 10.99 -8.84 21.75
CA SER A 152 10.70 -10.26 21.47
C SER A 152 10.50 -11.06 22.77
N TRP A 153 9.94 -12.27 22.65
CA TRP A 153 9.81 -13.16 23.80
C TRP A 153 11.16 -13.54 24.41
N GLU A 154 12.19 -13.70 23.57
CA GLU A 154 13.55 -14.01 23.97
C GLU A 154 14.17 -12.82 24.75
N GLU A 155 13.97 -11.59 24.28
CA GLU A 155 14.37 -10.38 25.01
C GLU A 155 13.65 -10.28 26.36
N MET A 156 12.33 -10.54 26.40
CA MET A 156 11.56 -10.46 27.64
C MET A 156 11.93 -11.52 28.67
N ARG A 157 12.44 -12.69 28.25
CA ARG A 157 12.90 -13.77 29.12
C ARG A 157 14.38 -13.71 29.48
N GLY A 158 15.10 -12.73 28.94
CA GLY A 158 16.54 -12.60 29.13
C GLY A 158 17.37 -13.66 28.39
N GLU A 159 16.77 -14.35 27.44
CA GLU A 159 17.44 -15.35 26.58
C GLU A 159 18.26 -14.68 25.47
N LYS A 160 17.98 -13.40 25.20
CA LYS A 160 18.69 -12.53 24.26
C LYS A 160 18.96 -11.20 24.96
N GLU A 161 20.11 -10.59 24.70
CA GLU A 161 20.37 -9.22 25.14
C GLU A 161 19.23 -8.30 24.74
N SER A 162 18.65 -7.62 25.72
CA SER A 162 17.61 -6.63 25.53
C SER A 162 18.23 -5.26 25.71
N SER A 163 18.05 -4.37 24.76
CA SER A 163 18.30 -2.96 25.00
C SER A 163 17.35 -2.46 26.09
N ASP A 164 17.87 -1.70 27.05
CA ASP A 164 17.04 -0.97 28.02
C ASP A 164 16.25 0.17 27.36
N GLU A 165 16.60 0.50 26.12
CA GLU A 165 15.94 1.51 25.32
C GLU A 165 14.43 1.23 25.19
N LYS A 166 13.63 2.20 25.60
CA LYS A 166 12.16 2.17 25.52
C LYS A 166 11.62 2.75 24.22
N ASN A 167 12.45 3.54 23.55
CA ASN A 167 12.09 4.27 22.34
C ASN A 167 12.25 3.40 21.09
N ALA A 168 11.45 3.69 20.08
CA ALA A 168 11.52 3.05 18.77
C ALA A 168 11.07 4.01 17.67
N LEU A 169 11.69 3.87 16.50
CA LEU A 169 11.22 4.48 15.25
C LEU A 169 11.07 3.37 14.19
N GLY A 170 9.84 3.07 13.84
CA GLY A 170 9.59 1.98 12.92
C GLY A 170 8.11 1.69 12.69
N PHE A 171 7.71 0.43 12.72
CA PHE A 171 6.36 0.00 12.38
C PHE A 171 5.63 -0.61 13.56
N HIS A 172 4.31 -0.37 13.59
CA HIS A 172 3.43 -1.07 14.53
C HIS A 172 3.46 -2.58 14.29
N ILE A 173 3.50 -3.33 15.39
CA ILE A 173 3.41 -4.79 15.33
C ILE A 173 1.96 -5.22 15.02
N PRO A 174 1.76 -6.15 14.08
CA PRO A 174 0.45 -6.70 13.82
C PRO A 174 -0.24 -7.24 15.09
N GLY A 175 -1.43 -6.74 15.38
CA GLY A 175 -2.19 -7.12 16.58
C GLY A 175 -1.84 -6.34 17.86
N SER A 176 -0.88 -5.41 17.82
CA SER A 176 -0.51 -4.53 18.94
C SER A 176 -0.40 -3.07 18.46
N PHE A 177 -1.49 -2.33 18.61
CA PHE A 177 -1.53 -0.94 18.11
C PHE A 177 -0.56 0.00 18.87
N ASP A 178 -0.19 -0.34 20.11
CA ASP A 178 0.62 0.48 21.00
C ASP A 178 2.10 0.08 21.05
N LYS A 179 2.52 -0.89 20.24
CA LYS A 179 3.90 -1.34 20.19
C LYS A 179 4.52 -1.10 18.84
N VAL A 180 5.70 -0.51 18.84
CA VAL A 180 6.47 -0.21 17.64
C VAL A 180 7.76 -1.02 17.63
N LEU A 181 8.00 -1.71 16.52
CA LEU A 181 9.25 -2.40 16.26
C LEU A 181 10.28 -1.38 15.79
N GLN A 182 11.43 -1.33 16.46
CA GLN A 182 12.58 -0.58 15.96
C GLN A 182 13.05 -1.18 14.64
N ILE A 183 13.16 -0.35 13.61
CA ILE A 183 13.62 -0.76 12.28
C ILE A 183 15.01 -0.16 12.05
N ASN A 184 16.00 -1.01 11.81
CA ASN A 184 17.35 -0.57 11.48
C ASN A 184 17.54 -0.46 9.96
N LYS A 185 16.97 -1.41 9.21
CA LYS A 185 16.99 -1.41 7.75
C LYS A 185 15.69 -1.95 7.17
N CYS A 186 15.11 -1.22 6.21
CA CYS A 186 13.99 -1.69 5.40
C CYS A 186 14.43 -1.93 3.95
N TRP A 187 14.54 -3.19 3.56
CA TRP A 187 15.01 -3.57 2.23
C TRP A 187 14.07 -3.18 1.08
N LEU A 188 12.84 -2.74 1.39
CA LEU A 188 11.90 -2.25 0.38
C LEU A 188 12.12 -0.79 0.01
N GLN A 189 12.75 0.00 0.89
CA GLN A 189 13.05 1.40 0.70
C GLN A 189 14.47 1.59 0.18
N ASP A 190 14.74 2.72 -0.46
CA ASP A 190 16.09 3.15 -0.82
C ASP A 190 16.91 3.54 0.42
N GLU A 191 18.23 3.50 0.29
CA GLU A 191 19.15 3.67 1.40
C GLU A 191 19.05 5.04 2.09
N ILE A 192 18.81 6.11 1.32
CA ILE A 192 18.64 7.46 1.88
C ILE A 192 17.50 7.52 2.90
N GLY A 193 16.40 6.77 2.68
CA GLY A 193 15.30 6.70 3.63
C GLY A 193 15.66 6.00 4.93
N ASP A 194 16.51 4.96 4.88
CA ASP A 194 17.03 4.30 6.09
C ASP A 194 17.98 5.23 6.85
N GLN A 195 18.85 5.97 6.15
CA GLN A 195 19.78 6.92 6.76
C GLN A 195 19.03 8.04 7.48
N ILE A 196 18.05 8.67 6.84
CA ILE A 196 17.21 9.71 7.44
C ILE A 196 16.47 9.18 8.67
N ARG A 197 15.85 8.00 8.58
CA ARG A 197 15.15 7.39 9.72
C ARG A 197 16.09 7.13 10.88
N ASN A 198 17.27 6.52 10.63
CA ASN A 198 18.22 6.20 11.67
C ASN A 198 18.77 7.47 12.34
N TYR A 199 19.10 8.49 11.55
CA TYR A 199 19.52 9.78 12.09
C TYR A 199 18.45 10.41 13.00
N LEU A 200 17.18 10.39 12.60
CA LEU A 200 16.08 10.89 13.42
C LEU A 200 15.91 10.11 14.72
N TYR A 201 16.09 8.80 14.66
CA TYR A 201 16.08 7.96 15.87
C TYR A 201 17.23 8.33 16.82
N GLU A 202 18.44 8.41 16.30
CA GLU A 202 19.64 8.79 17.06
C GLU A 202 19.49 10.20 17.64
N PHE A 203 19.05 11.16 16.84
CA PHE A 203 18.80 12.54 17.29
C PHE A 203 17.84 12.60 18.48
N GLY A 204 16.76 11.79 18.47
CA GLY A 204 15.80 11.74 19.56
C GLY A 204 16.26 10.96 20.81
N THR A 205 17.33 10.16 20.72
CA THR A 205 17.80 9.26 21.82
C THR A 205 19.13 9.65 22.44
N ILE A 206 19.84 10.66 21.92
CA ILE A 206 21.12 11.13 22.46
C ILE A 206 20.91 11.67 23.88
N GLN A 207 21.77 11.27 24.81
CA GLN A 207 21.71 11.65 26.26
C GLN A 207 21.82 13.17 26.49
N ASP A 208 22.71 13.85 25.77
CA ASP A 208 22.82 15.31 25.75
C ASP A 208 21.87 15.89 24.71
N ASN A 209 20.57 15.59 24.84
CA ASN A 209 19.58 15.95 23.83
C ASN A 209 19.17 17.42 24.01
N PHE A 210 19.53 18.23 23.04
CA PHE A 210 19.19 19.64 22.98
C PHE A 210 17.69 19.94 23.18
N LEU A 211 16.82 19.02 22.76
CA LEU A 211 15.38 19.12 22.99
C LEU A 211 15.01 19.06 24.49
N ILE A 212 15.79 18.31 25.29
CA ILE A 212 15.58 18.17 26.72
C ILE A 212 16.21 19.37 27.45
N ASP A 213 17.45 19.68 27.16
CA ASP A 213 18.24 20.64 27.91
C ASP A 213 17.84 22.10 27.64
N GLU A 214 17.60 22.45 26.38
CA GLU A 214 17.30 23.86 26.01
C GLU A 214 15.80 24.10 25.81
N TYR A 215 15.05 23.13 25.29
CA TYR A 215 13.60 23.30 25.06
C TYR A 215 12.75 22.69 26.17
N GLY A 216 13.36 22.04 27.16
CA GLY A 216 12.66 21.52 28.35
C GLY A 216 11.63 20.43 28.03
N ILE A 217 11.82 19.72 26.92
CA ILE A 217 10.97 18.55 26.60
C ILE A 217 11.36 17.42 27.56
N PRO A 218 10.45 16.92 28.41
CA PRO A 218 10.75 15.77 29.24
C PRO A 218 11.23 14.57 28.42
N GLU A 219 12.27 13.89 28.85
CA GLU A 219 12.87 12.75 28.14
C GLU A 219 11.81 11.72 27.71
N GLU A 220 10.90 11.37 28.61
CA GLU A 220 9.81 10.42 28.35
C GLU A 220 8.80 10.89 27.31
N LYS A 221 8.84 12.19 26.92
CA LYS A 221 7.95 12.82 25.96
C LYS A 221 8.63 13.24 24.65
N VAL A 222 9.90 12.97 24.47
CA VAL A 222 10.58 13.16 23.18
C VAL A 222 9.95 12.26 22.10
N PHE A 223 9.73 10.99 22.43
CA PHE A 223 8.99 10.05 21.58
C PHE A 223 7.51 9.96 22.01
N TYR A 224 6.63 9.72 21.05
CA TYR A 224 5.18 9.74 21.26
C TYR A 224 4.69 8.56 22.10
N ASP A 225 3.89 8.82 23.13
CA ASP A 225 3.11 7.81 23.82
C ASP A 225 1.74 7.66 23.16
N ILE A 226 1.58 6.58 22.40
CA ILE A 226 0.35 6.29 21.64
C ILE A 226 -0.86 6.11 22.55
N LYS A 227 -0.69 5.64 23.79
CA LYS A 227 -1.80 5.46 24.75
C LYS A 227 -2.20 6.75 25.43
N ALA A 228 -1.21 7.56 25.82
CA ALA A 228 -1.43 8.86 26.42
C ALA A 228 -1.83 9.91 25.37
N ASN A 229 -1.50 9.67 24.12
CA ASN A 229 -1.65 10.59 22.99
C ASN A 229 -0.85 11.88 23.20
N GLU A 230 0.38 11.73 23.68
CA GLU A 230 1.30 12.79 24.03
C GLU A 230 2.72 12.47 23.56
N GLY A 231 3.50 13.51 23.25
CA GLY A 231 4.91 13.41 22.86
C GLY A 231 5.26 14.35 21.72
N PHE A 232 6.53 14.58 21.50
CA PHE A 232 7.04 15.51 20.48
C PHE A 232 7.11 14.87 19.11
N PHE A 233 8.02 13.90 18.91
CA PHE A 233 8.09 13.16 17.65
C PHE A 233 6.98 12.13 17.56
N ARG A 234 6.15 12.23 16.52
CA ARG A 234 5.02 11.32 16.32
C ARG A 234 5.20 10.39 15.11
N ASN A 235 5.34 10.93 13.92
CA ASN A 235 5.56 10.15 12.71
C ASN A 235 6.58 10.85 11.80
N VAL A 236 7.18 10.09 10.90
CA VAL A 236 7.91 10.65 9.76
C VAL A 236 7.50 9.92 8.49
N MET A 237 7.18 10.68 7.46
CA MET A 237 6.99 10.17 6.10
C MET A 237 8.19 10.57 5.26
N ILE A 238 8.80 9.58 4.60
CA ILE A 238 9.91 9.78 3.68
C ILE A 238 9.45 9.32 2.30
N ARG A 239 9.60 10.20 1.32
CA ARG A 239 9.35 9.90 -0.11
C ARG A 239 10.60 10.18 -0.92
N ASN A 240 10.83 9.35 -1.90
CA ASN A 240 11.89 9.54 -2.90
C ASN A 240 11.32 9.32 -4.29
N THR A 241 11.98 9.87 -5.30
CA THR A 241 11.60 9.73 -6.69
C THR A 241 12.69 9.01 -7.50
N THR A 242 12.33 8.55 -8.69
CA THR A 242 13.31 7.99 -9.64
C THR A 242 14.26 9.06 -10.20
N THR A 243 13.93 10.34 -10.01
CA THR A 243 14.77 11.50 -10.38
C THR A 243 15.80 11.87 -9.32
N GLY A 244 15.75 11.21 -8.13
CA GLY A 244 16.66 11.47 -7.01
C GLY A 244 16.18 12.54 -6.03
N GLU A 245 14.99 13.10 -6.23
CA GLU A 245 14.41 14.03 -5.25
C GLU A 245 13.90 13.30 -4.02
N VAL A 246 14.12 13.89 -2.84
CA VAL A 246 13.72 13.35 -1.52
C VAL A 246 12.83 14.36 -0.80
N MET A 247 11.70 13.88 -0.31
CA MET A 247 10.82 14.66 0.55
C MET A 247 10.67 13.98 1.90
N VAL A 248 10.83 14.78 2.96
CA VAL A 248 10.56 14.40 4.33
C VAL A 248 9.37 15.21 4.85
N CYS A 249 8.45 14.55 5.51
CA CYS A 249 7.36 15.19 6.24
C CYS A 249 7.37 14.70 7.68
N LEU A 250 7.79 15.56 8.59
CA LEU A 250 7.77 15.31 10.03
C LEU A 250 6.37 15.56 10.59
N VAL A 251 5.91 14.69 11.46
CA VAL A 251 4.67 14.89 12.19
C VAL A 251 5.03 15.01 13.67
N PHE A 252 4.80 16.18 14.22
CA PHE A 252 4.94 16.45 15.65
C PHE A 252 3.61 16.17 16.36
N GLY A 253 3.69 15.73 17.58
CA GLY A 253 2.54 15.34 18.36
C GLY A 253 1.93 16.50 19.14
N ASN A 254 1.32 16.15 20.25
CA ASN A 254 0.58 17.09 21.06
C ASN A 254 1.51 17.99 21.88
N GLU A 255 1.04 19.18 22.13
CA GLU A 255 1.73 20.17 22.96
C GLU A 255 1.59 19.87 24.47
N GLY A 256 2.08 20.70 25.28
CA GLY A 256 2.13 20.65 26.72
C GLY A 256 3.56 20.52 27.21
N ILE A 257 4.49 20.70 26.29
CA ILE A 257 5.91 20.51 26.50
C ILE A 257 6.63 21.70 25.89
N GLY A 258 7.25 22.48 26.72
CA GLY A 258 8.05 23.61 26.29
C GLY A 258 7.36 24.98 26.36
N PRO A 259 8.03 26.05 25.91
CA PRO A 259 7.57 27.41 25.95
C PRO A 259 6.32 27.63 25.06
N LYS A 260 5.70 28.81 25.18
CA LYS A 260 4.46 29.16 24.46
C LYS A 260 4.57 29.00 22.94
N ASP A 261 5.78 29.11 22.39
CA ASP A 261 6.09 29.01 20.96
C ASP A 261 6.71 27.65 20.59
N PHE A 262 6.45 26.63 21.38
CA PHE A 262 6.96 25.28 21.25
C PHE A 262 6.86 24.72 19.81
N ASP A 263 5.73 24.91 19.15
CA ASP A 263 5.49 24.42 17.78
C ASP A 263 6.46 25.04 16.75
N TYR A 264 7.09 26.16 17.11
CA TYR A 264 8.02 26.84 16.24
C TYR A 264 9.47 26.53 16.58
N ASP A 265 9.85 26.64 17.84
CA ASP A 265 11.28 26.62 18.20
C ASP A 265 11.89 25.20 18.19
N ALA A 266 11.23 24.23 18.82
CA ALA A 266 11.77 22.88 18.89
C ALA A 266 11.72 22.14 17.52
N SER A 267 10.67 22.34 16.73
CA SER A 267 10.59 21.79 15.38
C SER A 267 11.65 22.38 14.45
N THR A 268 11.89 23.69 14.52
CA THR A 268 12.90 24.40 13.73
C THR A 268 14.31 23.84 13.95
N ILE A 269 14.67 23.48 15.18
CA ILE A 269 15.97 22.87 15.46
C ILE A 269 16.11 21.50 14.81
N VAL A 270 15.08 20.66 14.88
CA VAL A 270 15.08 19.35 14.22
C VAL A 270 15.24 19.53 12.71
N GLU A 271 14.47 20.43 12.14
CA GLU A 271 14.44 20.73 10.71
C GLU A 271 15.78 21.28 10.22
N TYR A 272 16.39 22.21 10.99
CA TYR A 272 17.72 22.73 10.71
C TYR A 272 18.79 21.64 10.73
N ASN A 273 18.78 20.76 11.72
CA ASN A 273 19.77 19.68 11.84
C ASN A 273 19.63 18.68 10.69
N ILE A 274 18.40 18.30 10.33
CA ILE A 274 18.12 17.38 9.23
C ILE A 274 18.61 17.92 7.89
N THR A 275 18.28 19.18 7.55
CA THR A 275 18.66 19.77 6.25
C THR A 275 20.16 20.02 6.16
N ASN A 276 20.82 20.32 7.27
CA ASN A 276 22.27 20.43 7.28
C ASN A 276 22.98 19.08 7.14
N HIS A 277 22.39 18.00 7.66
CA HIS A 277 22.97 16.68 7.57
C HIS A 277 22.69 16.00 6.21
N PHE A 278 21.49 16.19 5.65
CA PHE A 278 21.06 15.58 4.39
C PHE A 278 20.78 16.64 3.32
N ARG A 279 21.79 16.93 2.51
CA ARG A 279 21.69 17.88 1.38
C ARG A 279 20.84 17.34 0.23
N GLU A 280 20.52 16.05 0.25
CA GLU A 280 19.68 15.37 -0.72
C GLU A 280 18.19 15.68 -0.52
N ILE A 281 17.79 16.22 0.64
CA ILE A 281 16.39 16.57 0.89
C ILE A 281 16.00 17.76 0.00
N THR A 282 15.12 17.48 -0.94
CA THR A 282 14.57 18.48 -1.87
C THR A 282 13.47 19.31 -1.22
N SER A 283 12.69 18.67 -0.35
CA SER A 283 11.58 19.33 0.34
C SER A 283 11.40 18.76 1.74
N LEU A 284 11.52 19.63 2.74
CA LEU A 284 11.21 19.32 4.13
C LEU A 284 9.92 20.01 4.54
N ASN A 285 8.98 19.21 5.00
CA ASN A 285 7.66 19.64 5.43
C ASN A 285 7.39 19.14 6.84
N TYR A 286 6.46 19.80 7.53
CA TYR A 286 6.00 19.31 8.81
C TYR A 286 4.51 19.54 9.04
N VAL A 287 3.97 18.80 10.00
CA VAL A 287 2.58 18.87 10.46
C VAL A 287 2.56 18.76 11.96
N VAL A 288 1.75 19.59 12.63
CA VAL A 288 1.46 19.43 14.06
C VAL A 288 0.12 18.71 14.18
N ASN A 289 0.16 17.41 14.52
CA ASN A 289 -1.04 16.59 14.63
C ASN A 289 -1.41 16.31 16.09
N LYS A 290 -2.39 17.05 16.61
CA LYS A 290 -2.92 16.95 17.99
C LYS A 290 -4.09 15.95 18.11
N LYS A 291 -4.47 15.28 17.00
CA LYS A 291 -5.59 14.33 17.00
C LYS A 291 -5.16 12.95 17.50
N PRO A 292 -6.09 12.12 17.96
CA PRO A 292 -5.78 10.76 18.41
C PRO A 292 -5.45 9.77 17.28
N ASN A 293 -5.51 10.19 16.02
CA ASN A 293 -5.16 9.36 14.86
C ASN A 293 -4.01 9.95 14.04
N ASP A 294 -3.34 9.13 13.23
CA ASP A 294 -2.15 9.52 12.46
C ASP A 294 -2.47 10.18 11.11
N SER A 295 -3.76 10.35 10.77
CA SER A 295 -4.13 10.98 9.50
C SER A 295 -3.77 12.46 9.47
N ILE A 296 -3.04 12.87 8.45
CA ILE A 296 -2.71 14.27 8.15
C ILE A 296 -3.60 14.88 7.07
N ALA A 297 -4.60 14.14 6.57
CA ALA A 297 -5.41 14.56 5.42
C ALA A 297 -6.11 15.91 5.61
N ASP A 298 -6.60 16.18 6.82
CA ASP A 298 -7.29 17.42 7.23
C ASP A 298 -6.39 18.38 8.04
N GLN A 299 -5.08 18.11 8.12
CA GLN A 299 -4.12 18.98 8.80
C GLN A 299 -3.45 19.93 7.82
N GLU A 300 -3.01 21.08 8.31
CA GLU A 300 -2.15 21.97 7.54
C GLU A 300 -0.75 21.38 7.43
N VAL A 301 -0.21 21.33 6.21
CA VAL A 301 1.18 20.99 5.95
C VAL A 301 1.96 22.30 5.83
N LYS A 302 2.94 22.49 6.69
CA LYS A 302 3.85 23.63 6.67
C LYS A 302 5.14 23.23 5.96
N ILE A 303 5.70 24.15 5.17
CA ILE A 303 6.95 23.98 4.46
C ILE A 303 8.04 24.64 5.28
N TYR A 304 9.08 23.86 5.63
CA TYR A 304 10.28 24.42 6.24
C TYR A 304 11.28 24.84 5.17
N GLU A 305 11.60 23.91 4.25
CA GLU A 305 12.56 24.15 3.18
C GLU A 305 12.12 23.50 1.88
N GLY A 306 12.48 24.11 0.76
CA GLY A 306 12.16 23.63 -0.58
C GLY A 306 10.75 24.01 -1.04
N PRO A 307 10.26 23.37 -2.13
CA PRO A 307 9.01 23.76 -2.80
C PRO A 307 7.73 23.19 -2.16
N GLY A 308 7.82 22.34 -1.14
CA GLY A 308 6.67 21.65 -0.55
C GLY A 308 6.20 20.43 -1.34
N PHE A 309 6.95 19.99 -2.34
CA PHE A 309 6.67 18.83 -3.18
C PHE A 309 7.96 18.26 -3.79
N ILE A 310 7.84 17.10 -4.40
CA ILE A 310 8.86 16.48 -5.26
C ILE A 310 8.26 16.14 -6.61
N VAL A 311 9.10 15.95 -7.62
CA VAL A 311 8.67 15.65 -9.00
C VAL A 311 9.16 14.27 -9.42
N GLU A 312 8.21 13.38 -9.69
CA GLU A 312 8.46 12.05 -10.26
C GLU A 312 8.32 12.09 -11.78
N LYS A 313 9.11 11.27 -12.48
CA LYS A 313 9.01 11.06 -13.93
C LYS A 313 8.38 9.72 -14.25
N MET A 314 7.53 9.71 -15.29
CA MET A 314 6.97 8.50 -15.88
C MET A 314 7.02 8.67 -17.40
N GLY A 315 7.95 8.00 -18.08
CA GLY A 315 8.31 8.33 -19.46
C GLY A 315 8.69 9.80 -19.59
N ASP A 316 8.03 10.52 -20.49
CA ASP A 316 8.24 11.96 -20.69
C ASP A 316 7.43 12.85 -19.74
N LEU A 317 6.50 12.27 -18.99
CA LEU A 317 5.62 13.01 -18.09
C LEU A 317 6.27 13.27 -16.73
N LYS A 318 5.92 14.42 -16.16
CA LYS A 318 6.30 14.83 -14.81
C LYS A 318 5.07 14.86 -13.91
N PHE A 319 5.19 14.36 -12.69
CA PHE A 319 4.13 14.37 -11.71
C PHE A 319 4.61 15.04 -10.43
N ARG A 320 3.93 16.12 -10.06
CA ARG A 320 4.12 16.77 -8.78
C ARG A 320 3.48 15.95 -7.69
N ILE A 321 4.24 15.66 -6.64
CA ILE A 321 3.82 14.85 -5.50
C ILE A 321 4.01 15.67 -4.23
N SER A 322 2.92 16.06 -3.58
CA SER A 322 2.91 16.72 -2.27
C SER A 322 2.85 15.69 -1.13
N PRO A 323 3.03 16.08 0.14
CA PRO A 323 2.90 15.17 1.27
C PRO A 323 1.59 14.37 1.30
N LYS A 324 0.48 15.01 0.92
CA LYS A 324 -0.87 14.40 0.93
C LYS A 324 -1.22 13.68 -0.37
N SER A 325 -0.51 13.93 -1.49
CA SER A 325 -0.84 13.33 -2.78
C SER A 325 -0.71 11.81 -2.73
N PHE A 326 -1.68 11.12 -3.31
CA PHE A 326 -1.52 9.71 -3.66
C PHE A 326 -0.66 9.59 -4.92
N TYR A 327 0.34 8.74 -4.88
CA TYR A 327 1.11 8.28 -6.02
C TYR A 327 1.51 6.83 -5.78
N GLN A 328 1.56 6.02 -6.83
CA GLN A 328 1.92 4.60 -6.74
C GLN A 328 3.30 4.44 -6.10
N THR A 329 3.39 3.57 -5.07
CA THR A 329 4.61 3.48 -4.26
C THR A 329 5.76 2.68 -4.88
N ASN A 330 5.58 2.16 -6.10
CA ASN A 330 6.60 1.59 -6.96
C ASN A 330 6.51 2.29 -8.33
N SER A 331 7.24 3.39 -8.48
CA SER A 331 7.15 4.27 -9.66
C SER A 331 7.43 3.55 -10.98
N ARG A 332 8.50 2.73 -11.03
CA ARG A 332 8.87 1.99 -12.25
C ARG A 332 7.82 0.98 -12.67
N GLN A 333 7.28 0.26 -11.71
CA GLN A 333 6.25 -0.73 -11.99
C GLN A 333 4.88 -0.09 -12.28
N ALA A 334 4.61 1.11 -11.74
CA ALA A 334 3.42 1.90 -12.05
C ALA A 334 3.36 2.27 -13.55
N GLU A 335 4.50 2.66 -14.12
CA GLU A 335 4.58 2.93 -15.57
C GLU A 335 4.19 1.70 -16.38
N ARG A 336 4.71 0.52 -16.02
CA ARG A 336 4.36 -0.75 -16.69
C ARG A 336 2.89 -1.12 -16.52
N LEU A 337 2.31 -0.86 -15.34
CA LEU A 337 0.88 -1.03 -15.10
C LEU A 337 0.05 -0.16 -16.03
N TYR A 338 0.43 1.12 -16.19
CA TYR A 338 -0.30 2.07 -17.04
C TYR A 338 -0.09 1.79 -18.53
N GLN A 339 1.08 1.27 -18.93
CA GLN A 339 1.30 0.74 -20.28
C GLN A 339 0.31 -0.40 -20.61
N ILE A 340 0.07 -1.30 -19.66
CA ILE A 340 -0.91 -2.38 -19.84
C ILE A 340 -2.33 -1.79 -19.95
N ALA A 341 -2.68 -0.86 -19.04
CA ALA A 341 -3.99 -0.22 -19.06
C ALA A 341 -4.23 0.51 -20.39
N ALA A 342 -3.25 1.28 -20.89
CA ALA A 342 -3.34 1.97 -22.17
C ALA A 342 -3.45 0.99 -23.36
N ARG A 343 -2.68 -0.10 -23.35
CA ARG A 343 -2.76 -1.16 -24.37
C ARG A 343 -4.13 -1.85 -24.35
N PHE A 344 -4.66 -2.18 -23.18
CA PHE A 344 -5.99 -2.80 -23.06
C PHE A 344 -7.11 -1.84 -23.47
N ALA A 345 -6.92 -0.55 -23.24
CA ALA A 345 -7.80 0.51 -23.71
C ALA A 345 -7.73 0.73 -25.25
N GLY A 346 -6.79 0.09 -25.95
CA GLY A 346 -6.56 0.32 -27.39
C GLY A 346 -5.92 1.67 -27.69
N LEU A 347 -5.24 2.27 -26.71
CA LEU A 347 -4.64 3.60 -26.81
C LEU A 347 -3.16 3.57 -27.18
N ALA A 348 -2.46 2.46 -26.93
CA ALA A 348 -1.00 2.37 -27.17
C ALA A 348 -0.61 2.44 -28.67
N ASP A 349 -1.48 1.98 -29.57
CA ASP A 349 -1.20 1.86 -31.00
C ASP A 349 -1.84 2.98 -31.85
N ASN A 350 -2.47 3.96 -31.20
CA ASN A 350 -3.32 4.96 -31.87
C ASN A 350 -2.61 6.31 -32.14
N GLU A 351 -1.29 6.37 -32.16
CA GLU A 351 -0.57 7.65 -32.41
C GLU A 351 -0.92 8.29 -33.77
N ASN A 352 -1.23 7.47 -34.78
CA ASN A 352 -1.57 7.90 -36.13
C ASN A 352 -3.04 7.72 -36.50
N SER A 353 -3.94 7.44 -35.54
CA SER A 353 -5.35 7.29 -35.85
C SER A 353 -6.01 8.63 -36.16
N GLU A 354 -6.73 8.73 -37.26
CA GLU A 354 -7.51 9.92 -37.64
C GLU A 354 -8.62 10.24 -36.63
N THR A 355 -9.07 9.23 -35.86
CA THR A 355 -10.13 9.39 -34.83
C THR A 355 -9.62 8.87 -33.49
N LYS A 356 -9.34 9.81 -32.58
CA LYS A 356 -8.99 9.48 -31.20
C LYS A 356 -10.25 9.31 -30.35
N PRO A 357 -10.26 8.37 -29.37
CA PRO A 357 -11.43 8.11 -28.54
C PRO A 357 -11.64 9.17 -27.46
N LEU A 358 -12.89 9.31 -26.98
CA LEU A 358 -13.24 9.94 -25.72
C LEU A 358 -13.03 8.93 -24.59
N VAL A 359 -12.19 9.28 -23.61
CA VAL A 359 -11.82 8.43 -22.48
C VAL A 359 -12.36 9.00 -21.19
N TYR A 360 -12.96 8.18 -20.34
CA TYR A 360 -13.25 8.52 -18.95
C TYR A 360 -12.32 7.74 -18.03
N ASP A 361 -11.65 8.45 -17.12
CA ASP A 361 -10.79 7.92 -16.06
C ASP A 361 -11.49 8.08 -14.70
N LEU A 362 -12.08 7.00 -14.22
CA LEU A 362 -12.84 6.99 -12.98
C LEU A 362 -11.94 6.61 -11.81
N TYR A 363 -12.05 7.37 -10.71
CA TYR A 363 -11.13 7.33 -9.56
C TYR A 363 -9.72 7.81 -9.95
N THR A 364 -9.68 8.94 -10.69
CA THR A 364 -8.47 9.42 -11.37
C THR A 364 -7.34 9.84 -10.43
N GLY A 365 -7.61 10.04 -9.13
CA GLY A 365 -6.61 10.51 -8.17
C GLY A 365 -5.96 11.82 -8.59
N ALA A 366 -4.64 11.87 -8.57
CA ALA A 366 -3.85 13.01 -9.06
C ALA A 366 -3.72 13.05 -10.60
N GLY A 367 -4.61 12.37 -11.31
CA GLY A 367 -4.66 12.38 -12.78
C GLY A 367 -3.55 11.58 -13.45
N THR A 368 -2.96 10.60 -12.80
CA THR A 368 -1.79 9.89 -13.34
C THR A 368 -2.14 9.09 -14.58
N ILE A 369 -3.21 8.29 -14.55
CA ILE A 369 -3.67 7.53 -15.73
C ILE A 369 -4.21 8.48 -16.79
N ALA A 370 -5.06 9.45 -16.42
CA ALA A 370 -5.63 10.43 -17.33
C ALA A 370 -4.54 11.15 -18.16
N ASN A 371 -3.51 11.67 -17.49
CA ASN A 371 -2.39 12.35 -18.16
C ASN A 371 -1.56 11.38 -18.99
N TYR A 372 -1.36 10.15 -18.54
CA TYR A 372 -0.60 9.13 -19.25
C TYR A 372 -1.23 8.78 -20.61
N VAL A 373 -2.56 8.69 -20.66
CA VAL A 373 -3.29 8.31 -21.88
C VAL A 373 -3.69 9.51 -22.76
N ALA A 374 -3.55 10.75 -22.25
CA ALA A 374 -4.07 11.95 -22.91
C ALA A 374 -3.56 12.15 -24.34
N LYS A 375 -2.27 11.85 -24.61
CA LYS A 375 -1.69 11.96 -25.97
C LYS A 375 -2.39 11.07 -27.01
N HIS A 376 -3.05 9.99 -26.58
CA HIS A 376 -3.72 9.02 -27.44
C HIS A 376 -5.25 9.18 -27.48
N ALA A 377 -5.79 10.14 -26.73
CA ALA A 377 -7.22 10.42 -26.63
C ALA A 377 -7.58 11.75 -27.28
N ALA A 378 -8.80 11.86 -27.81
CA ALA A 378 -9.36 13.17 -28.21
C ALA A 378 -9.57 14.05 -26.99
N LYS A 379 -10.09 13.47 -25.94
CA LYS A 379 -10.33 14.09 -24.64
C LYS A 379 -10.32 13.03 -23.55
N VAL A 380 -9.81 13.39 -22.37
CA VAL A 380 -9.89 12.55 -21.16
C VAL A 380 -10.67 13.30 -20.09
N ILE A 381 -11.65 12.63 -19.49
CA ILE A 381 -12.44 13.16 -18.38
C ILE A 381 -12.12 12.34 -17.14
N GLY A 382 -11.49 12.98 -16.15
CA GLY A 382 -11.16 12.39 -14.86
C GLY A 382 -12.19 12.74 -13.80
N ILE A 383 -12.63 11.75 -13.01
CA ILE A 383 -13.55 11.96 -11.89
C ILE A 383 -12.91 11.39 -10.61
N GLU A 384 -12.91 12.18 -9.53
CA GLU A 384 -12.30 11.81 -8.24
C GLU A 384 -13.11 12.43 -7.09
N TYR A 385 -13.21 11.70 -5.98
CA TYR A 385 -13.91 12.18 -4.79
C TYR A 385 -13.14 13.27 -4.04
N VAL A 386 -11.81 13.17 -3.98
CA VAL A 386 -10.93 14.04 -3.20
C VAL A 386 -10.60 15.30 -4.00
N GLU A 387 -11.10 16.46 -3.55
CA GLU A 387 -10.91 17.75 -4.24
C GLU A 387 -9.42 18.13 -4.39
N ASP A 388 -8.60 17.87 -3.37
CA ASP A 388 -7.15 18.17 -3.42
C ASP A 388 -6.43 17.31 -4.46
N ALA A 389 -6.86 16.06 -4.66
CA ALA A 389 -6.34 15.21 -5.73
C ALA A 389 -6.68 15.78 -7.12
N ILE A 390 -7.87 16.36 -7.30
CA ILE A 390 -8.26 17.04 -8.55
C ILE A 390 -7.43 18.31 -8.79
N LYS A 391 -7.06 19.06 -7.74
CA LYS A 391 -6.12 20.18 -7.87
C LYS A 391 -4.76 19.69 -8.36
N ASP A 392 -4.23 18.61 -7.77
CA ASP A 392 -2.99 17.99 -8.21
C ASP A 392 -3.10 17.49 -9.66
N ALA A 393 -4.22 16.88 -10.05
CA ALA A 393 -4.44 16.41 -11.42
C ALA A 393 -4.37 17.53 -12.46
N ARG A 394 -4.97 18.70 -12.17
CA ARG A 394 -4.91 19.89 -13.03
C ARG A 394 -3.49 20.44 -13.13
N ILE A 395 -2.77 20.55 -12.01
CA ILE A 395 -1.37 20.97 -11.98
C ILE A 395 -0.52 19.99 -12.80
N ASN A 396 -0.76 18.67 -12.67
CA ASN A 396 -0.03 17.66 -13.43
C ASN A 396 -0.30 17.74 -14.94
N SER A 397 -1.50 18.11 -15.36
CA SER A 397 -1.78 18.40 -16.77
C SER A 397 -1.03 19.65 -17.25
N GLU A 398 -1.08 20.73 -16.47
CA GLU A 398 -0.46 22.01 -16.81
C GLU A 398 1.05 21.90 -16.98
N ILE A 399 1.77 21.27 -16.03
CA ILE A 399 3.24 21.13 -16.12
C ILE A 399 3.71 20.24 -17.27
N ASN A 400 2.81 19.40 -17.82
CA ASN A 400 3.06 18.57 -18.99
C ASN A 400 2.52 19.18 -20.30
N GLY A 401 1.92 20.38 -20.26
CA GLY A 401 1.31 21.02 -21.43
C GLY A 401 0.12 20.25 -22.02
N ILE A 402 -0.57 19.44 -21.22
CA ILE A 402 -1.72 18.65 -21.63
C ILE A 402 -2.96 19.52 -21.55
N ILE A 403 -3.66 19.70 -22.68
CA ILE A 403 -4.82 20.61 -22.82
C ILE A 403 -6.14 19.90 -23.04
N ASN A 404 -6.12 18.58 -23.23
CA ASN A 404 -7.27 17.76 -23.56
C ASN A 404 -7.76 16.89 -22.38
N THR A 405 -7.42 17.26 -21.16
CA THR A 405 -7.92 16.65 -19.92
C THR A 405 -8.89 17.60 -19.20
N GLU A 406 -9.97 17.06 -18.65
CA GLU A 406 -10.86 17.77 -17.74
C GLU A 406 -11.08 16.96 -16.48
N PHE A 407 -11.14 17.63 -15.31
CA PHE A 407 -11.24 16.93 -14.03
C PHE A 407 -12.39 17.47 -13.18
N TYR A 408 -13.16 16.54 -12.59
CA TYR A 408 -14.35 16.80 -11.81
C TYR A 408 -14.22 16.18 -10.41
N ALA A 409 -14.42 17.01 -9.37
CA ALA A 409 -14.42 16.56 -8.00
C ALA A 409 -15.84 16.18 -7.56
N GLY A 410 -15.97 15.04 -6.87
CA GLY A 410 -17.21 14.61 -6.24
C GLY A 410 -17.36 13.10 -6.13
N ASP A 411 -18.38 12.69 -5.38
CA ASP A 411 -18.72 11.28 -5.26
C ASP A 411 -19.12 10.71 -6.64
N MET A 412 -18.47 9.64 -7.05
CA MET A 412 -18.63 9.02 -8.35
C MET A 412 -20.09 8.79 -8.72
N LYS A 413 -20.91 8.28 -7.79
CA LYS A 413 -22.34 8.02 -8.01
C LYS A 413 -23.17 9.30 -8.24
N ASN A 414 -22.69 10.46 -7.77
CA ASN A 414 -23.39 11.74 -7.91
C ASN A 414 -22.90 12.52 -9.14
N VAL A 415 -21.64 12.36 -9.54
CA VAL A 415 -21.04 13.04 -10.70
C VAL A 415 -21.33 12.26 -11.98
N LEU A 416 -21.05 10.96 -12.02
CA LEU A 416 -21.27 10.12 -13.21
C LEU A 416 -22.76 9.80 -13.35
N THR A 417 -23.51 10.74 -13.93
CA THR A 417 -24.95 10.62 -14.19
C THR A 417 -25.24 10.61 -15.67
N ASN A 418 -26.46 10.20 -16.07
CA ASN A 418 -26.88 10.28 -17.46
C ASN A 418 -26.84 11.72 -18.01
N GLU A 419 -27.08 12.72 -17.15
CA GLU A 419 -26.94 14.12 -17.52
C GLU A 419 -25.49 14.50 -17.77
N PHE A 420 -24.57 14.05 -16.91
CA PHE A 420 -23.14 14.23 -17.12
C PHE A 420 -22.67 13.65 -18.46
N ILE A 421 -23.09 12.41 -18.76
CA ILE A 421 -22.79 11.76 -20.04
C ILE A 421 -23.36 12.55 -21.22
N ARG A 422 -24.60 13.06 -21.09
CA ARG A 422 -25.24 13.88 -22.14
C ARG A 422 -24.46 15.16 -22.43
N ILE A 423 -23.89 15.80 -21.39
CA ILE A 423 -23.11 17.05 -21.51
C ILE A 423 -21.72 16.78 -22.08
N HIS A 424 -21.02 15.77 -21.58
CA HIS A 424 -19.63 15.54 -21.89
C HIS A 424 -19.37 14.53 -23.01
N GLY A 425 -20.40 13.83 -23.47
CA GLY A 425 -20.35 12.80 -24.50
C GLY A 425 -20.24 11.39 -23.95
N GLN A 426 -20.72 10.43 -24.73
CA GLN A 426 -20.60 9.02 -24.40
C GLN A 426 -19.16 8.55 -24.60
N PRO A 427 -18.48 8.01 -23.55
CA PRO A 427 -17.11 7.54 -23.69
C PRO A 427 -17.00 6.31 -24.60
N ASP A 428 -15.97 6.28 -25.43
CA ASP A 428 -15.57 5.07 -26.14
C ASP A 428 -14.91 4.07 -25.20
N VAL A 429 -14.11 4.60 -24.26
CA VAL A 429 -13.33 3.82 -23.30
C VAL A 429 -13.54 4.37 -21.89
N MET A 430 -13.75 3.48 -20.93
CA MET A 430 -13.65 3.79 -19.50
C MET A 430 -12.47 3.05 -18.89
N ILE A 431 -11.61 3.78 -18.16
CA ILE A 431 -10.58 3.20 -17.29
C ILE A 431 -11.05 3.41 -15.86
N VAL A 432 -11.03 2.36 -15.04
CA VAL A 432 -11.48 2.43 -13.65
C VAL A 432 -10.39 1.85 -12.74
N ASP A 433 -10.01 2.60 -11.70
CA ASP A 433 -9.03 2.18 -10.67
C ASP A 433 -9.59 2.46 -9.27
N PRO A 434 -10.64 1.71 -8.85
CA PRO A 434 -11.35 1.99 -7.61
C PRO A 434 -10.51 1.57 -6.37
N PRO A 435 -10.88 2.06 -5.17
CA PRO A 435 -10.25 1.66 -3.92
C PRO A 435 -10.43 0.15 -3.64
N ARG A 436 -9.72 -0.37 -2.62
CA ARG A 436 -9.75 -1.80 -2.24
C ARG A 436 -11.14 -2.42 -2.06
N ALA A 437 -12.15 -1.61 -1.75
CA ALA A 437 -13.54 -2.06 -1.61
C ALA A 437 -14.22 -2.39 -2.95
N GLY A 438 -13.60 -2.01 -4.07
CA GLY A 438 -14.20 -2.09 -5.41
C GLY A 438 -15.15 -0.92 -5.68
N MET A 439 -15.93 -1.03 -6.74
CA MET A 439 -16.93 -0.03 -7.12
C MET A 439 -18.21 -0.18 -6.29
N HIS A 440 -18.90 0.94 -6.07
CA HIS A 440 -20.27 0.90 -5.57
C HIS A 440 -21.22 0.38 -6.66
N GLU A 441 -22.26 -0.37 -6.29
CA GLU A 441 -23.20 -0.96 -7.25
C GLU A 441 -23.87 0.08 -8.16
N ASP A 442 -24.14 1.28 -7.64
CA ASP A 442 -24.75 2.35 -8.45
C ASP A 442 -23.80 2.86 -9.53
N VAL A 443 -22.48 2.89 -9.27
CA VAL A 443 -21.46 3.23 -10.28
C VAL A 443 -21.43 2.16 -11.37
N VAL A 444 -21.47 0.88 -10.98
CA VAL A 444 -21.55 -0.24 -11.93
C VAL A 444 -22.80 -0.12 -12.81
N LYS A 445 -23.96 0.23 -12.25
CA LYS A 445 -25.21 0.45 -13.01
C LYS A 445 -25.05 1.56 -14.06
N VAL A 446 -24.49 2.72 -13.68
CA VAL A 446 -24.27 3.83 -14.61
C VAL A 446 -23.29 3.42 -15.73
N ILE A 447 -22.22 2.71 -15.41
CA ILE A 447 -21.30 2.16 -16.43
C ILE A 447 -22.04 1.24 -17.40
N MET A 448 -22.90 0.36 -16.88
CA MET A 448 -23.73 -0.55 -17.67
C MET A 448 -24.73 0.20 -18.58
N GLU A 449 -25.34 1.25 -18.09
CA GLU A 449 -26.27 2.11 -18.85
C GLU A 449 -25.51 2.90 -19.93
N THR A 450 -24.37 3.49 -19.59
CA THR A 450 -23.52 4.28 -20.50
C THR A 450 -22.99 3.44 -21.66
N SER A 451 -22.71 2.16 -21.43
CA SER A 451 -22.31 1.20 -22.48
C SER A 451 -21.06 1.59 -23.27
N PRO A 452 -19.93 1.96 -22.64
CA PRO A 452 -18.69 2.16 -23.37
C PRO A 452 -18.29 0.89 -24.13
N LYS A 453 -17.62 1.05 -25.27
CA LYS A 453 -17.18 -0.11 -26.09
C LYS A 453 -16.17 -0.97 -25.34
N THR A 454 -15.29 -0.31 -24.57
CA THR A 454 -14.22 -0.95 -23.81
C THR A 454 -14.18 -0.41 -22.38
N ILE A 455 -14.02 -1.31 -21.41
CA ILE A 455 -13.72 -0.96 -20.03
C ILE A 455 -12.37 -1.60 -19.67
N VAL A 456 -11.48 -0.82 -19.07
CA VAL A 456 -10.23 -1.32 -18.46
C VAL A 456 -10.35 -1.16 -16.96
N TYR A 457 -10.34 -2.27 -16.24
CA TYR A 457 -10.46 -2.29 -14.79
C TYR A 457 -9.12 -2.63 -14.15
N VAL A 458 -8.47 -1.65 -13.55
CA VAL A 458 -7.27 -1.81 -12.71
C VAL A 458 -7.74 -2.03 -11.27
N SER A 459 -7.12 -2.99 -10.54
CA SER A 459 -7.54 -3.27 -9.17
C SER A 459 -6.40 -3.85 -8.33
N CYS A 460 -6.26 -3.35 -7.11
CA CYS A 460 -5.37 -3.92 -6.09
C CYS A 460 -6.00 -5.07 -5.28
N ASN A 461 -7.26 -5.45 -5.58
CA ASN A 461 -7.97 -6.51 -4.89
C ASN A 461 -8.76 -7.39 -5.88
N PRO A 462 -8.22 -8.53 -6.29
CA PRO A 462 -8.88 -9.42 -7.24
C PRO A 462 -10.26 -9.92 -6.79
N ALA A 463 -10.52 -10.02 -5.48
CA ALA A 463 -11.80 -10.52 -4.98
C ALA A 463 -12.94 -9.51 -5.18
N THR A 464 -12.70 -8.22 -4.90
CA THR A 464 -13.69 -7.16 -5.16
C THR A 464 -13.84 -6.88 -6.65
N GLN A 465 -12.74 -6.95 -7.42
CA GLN A 465 -12.79 -6.89 -8.86
C GLN A 465 -13.68 -8.00 -9.45
N ALA A 466 -13.48 -9.24 -9.01
CA ALA A 466 -14.27 -10.38 -9.46
C ALA A 466 -15.77 -10.21 -9.16
N ARG A 467 -16.14 -9.67 -7.99
CA ARG A 467 -17.51 -9.31 -7.62
C ARG A 467 -18.10 -8.30 -8.60
N ASP A 468 -17.38 -7.24 -8.88
CA ASP A 468 -17.84 -6.15 -9.75
C ASP A 468 -17.96 -6.63 -11.21
N LEU A 469 -17.01 -7.44 -11.66
CA LEU A 469 -17.06 -8.07 -12.99
C LEU A 469 -18.27 -9.00 -13.15
N ALA A 470 -18.64 -9.74 -12.12
CA ALA A 470 -19.83 -10.60 -12.13
C ALA A 470 -21.12 -9.78 -12.34
N LEU A 471 -21.20 -8.57 -11.80
CA LEU A 471 -22.33 -7.65 -12.04
C LEU A 471 -22.40 -7.17 -13.49
N MET A 472 -21.24 -7.10 -14.16
CA MET A 472 -21.15 -6.63 -15.55
C MET A 472 -21.23 -7.75 -16.60
N ASP A 473 -21.14 -9.02 -16.20
CA ASP A 473 -21.01 -10.16 -17.12
C ASP A 473 -22.21 -10.34 -18.08
N SER A 474 -23.40 -9.87 -17.69
CA SER A 474 -24.57 -9.90 -18.58
C SER A 474 -24.42 -9.05 -19.85
N LYS A 475 -23.55 -8.03 -19.80
CA LYS A 475 -23.38 -7.05 -20.89
C LYS A 475 -21.96 -7.01 -21.46
N TYR A 476 -20.97 -7.35 -20.66
CA TYR A 476 -19.56 -7.31 -21.03
C TYR A 476 -18.92 -8.69 -20.97
N LYS A 477 -17.92 -8.90 -21.81
CA LYS A 477 -17.07 -10.10 -21.78
C LYS A 477 -15.66 -9.71 -21.36
N VAL A 478 -15.07 -10.46 -20.45
CA VAL A 478 -13.64 -10.35 -20.15
C VAL A 478 -12.85 -10.95 -21.31
N VAL A 479 -12.01 -10.13 -21.95
CA VAL A 479 -11.23 -10.53 -23.15
C VAL A 479 -9.73 -10.57 -22.89
N ALA A 480 -9.24 -9.89 -21.86
CA ALA A 480 -7.84 -9.97 -21.42
C ALA A 480 -7.72 -9.74 -19.92
N VAL A 481 -6.73 -10.40 -19.32
CA VAL A 481 -6.39 -10.29 -17.90
C VAL A 481 -4.86 -10.22 -17.78
N GLN A 482 -4.32 -9.33 -16.97
CA GLN A 482 -2.89 -9.26 -16.70
C GLN A 482 -2.64 -8.94 -15.22
N PRO A 483 -2.22 -9.94 -14.43
CA PRO A 483 -1.70 -9.69 -13.08
C PRO A 483 -0.35 -8.97 -13.14
N VAL A 484 -0.13 -8.03 -12.23
CA VAL A 484 1.09 -7.22 -12.14
C VAL A 484 1.61 -7.23 -10.71
N ASP A 485 2.89 -7.52 -10.53
CA ASP A 485 3.53 -7.42 -9.22
C ASP A 485 4.03 -6.01 -8.94
N MET A 486 3.20 -5.21 -8.29
CA MET A 486 3.58 -3.88 -7.79
C MET A 486 4.39 -3.94 -6.49
N PHE A 487 4.25 -5.03 -5.72
CA PHE A 487 4.76 -5.12 -4.35
C PHE A 487 5.46 -6.46 -4.10
N PRO A 488 6.69 -6.67 -4.63
CA PRO A 488 7.50 -7.85 -4.32
C PRO A 488 7.59 -8.15 -2.83
N HIS A 489 7.68 -9.42 -2.47
CA HIS A 489 7.74 -9.94 -1.09
C HIS A 489 6.46 -9.74 -0.28
N THR A 490 5.40 -9.19 -0.86
CA THR A 490 4.07 -9.10 -0.27
C THR A 490 3.07 -9.97 -1.05
N HIS A 491 1.91 -10.22 -0.48
CA HIS A 491 0.83 -10.96 -1.14
C HIS A 491 -0.01 -10.10 -2.10
N HIS A 492 0.19 -8.79 -2.09
CA HIS A 492 -0.58 -7.87 -2.94
C HIS A 492 -0.27 -8.11 -4.42
N VAL A 493 -1.31 -8.11 -5.22
CA VAL A 493 -1.25 -8.17 -6.67
C VAL A 493 -2.18 -7.12 -7.25
N GLU A 494 -1.68 -6.36 -8.21
CA GLU A 494 -2.52 -5.53 -9.08
C GLU A 494 -2.97 -6.39 -10.25
N ASN A 495 -4.20 -6.17 -10.70
CA ASN A 495 -4.73 -6.90 -11.85
C ASN A 495 -5.43 -5.96 -12.81
N VAL A 496 -5.07 -6.02 -14.08
CA VAL A 496 -5.71 -5.26 -15.15
C VAL A 496 -6.59 -6.20 -15.94
N VAL A 497 -7.86 -5.84 -16.10
CA VAL A 497 -8.84 -6.61 -16.88
C VAL A 497 -9.39 -5.72 -17.99
N LYS A 498 -9.43 -6.27 -19.22
CA LYS A 498 -10.13 -5.66 -20.34
C LYS A 498 -11.48 -6.31 -20.50
N LEU A 499 -12.53 -5.49 -20.58
CA LEU A 499 -13.87 -5.92 -20.95
C LEU A 499 -14.28 -5.29 -22.27
N GLU A 500 -14.98 -6.06 -23.09
CA GLU A 500 -15.61 -5.58 -24.31
C GLU A 500 -17.12 -5.82 -24.24
N LEU A 501 -17.87 -4.89 -24.84
CA LEU A 501 -19.31 -4.98 -24.94
C LEU A 501 -19.69 -6.25 -25.73
N ARG A 502 -20.59 -7.07 -25.20
CA ARG A 502 -21.13 -8.24 -25.91
C ARG A 502 -21.92 -7.77 -27.14
N LYS A 503 -21.72 -8.43 -28.27
CA LYS A 503 -22.44 -8.17 -29.53
C LYS A 503 -23.85 -8.77 -29.47
#